data_567b06b0e68f8bab9faa2d51dcf77045
#
_entry.id   567b06b0e68f8bab9faa2d51dcf77045
#
_cell.length_a   1.000
_cell.length_b   1.000
_cell.length_c   1.000
_cell.angle_alpha   90.00
_cell.angle_beta   90.00
_cell.angle_gamma   90.00
#
_symmetry.space_group_name_H-M   'P 1'
#
loop_
_entity.id
_entity.type
_entity.pdbx_description
1 polymer ?
#
loop_
_entity_poly.entity_id
_entity_poly.type
_entity_poly.pdbx_seq_one_letter_code
_entity_poly.pdbx_strand_id
1 'polypeptide(L)'
;MKILLSPLNYLQTINSIIIEQKLDILEIVSGCENPNKYHIYTPSPKGEKKYLFKCYEISNCCYRNFCPSNSRKFDLIIEYPIKFDIKNSKKVAFLSKKFNCKLLNCCCSEPEIKVTFLLNNNQNIYLGCIKEMSTGLKCDPIFIIYNNYNKVLFKIMINYNQIGFFCKSNSLGKCYEVEFFIFKGNDNFNIDKPIGNINKYYQGLSELVGDSDAYIINFPENINIYEKILLISSVIMIDYHYFETNSFCECNFV
;
A
#
# COMPACT_ATOMS: atom_id res chain seq x y z
N MET A 1 10.14 -33.97 8.54
CA MET A 1 10.89 -32.84 7.92
C MET A 1 9.86 -31.88 7.33
N LYS A 2 9.51 -30.77 8.02
CA LYS A 2 8.60 -29.76 7.47
C LYS A 2 9.31 -29.07 6.31
N ILE A 3 8.82 -29.28 5.08
CA ILE A 3 9.26 -28.52 3.92
C ILE A 3 8.86 -27.07 4.21
N LEU A 4 9.83 -26.22 4.56
CA LEU A 4 9.62 -24.78 4.70
C LEU A 4 9.30 -24.25 3.30
N LEU A 5 8.01 -24.04 3.04
CA LEU A 5 7.55 -23.36 1.83
C LEU A 5 8.25 -21.99 1.73
N SER A 6 8.69 -21.61 0.55
CA SER A 6 9.21 -20.27 0.33
C SER A 6 8.12 -19.24 0.71
N PRO A 7 8.46 -18.03 1.20
CA PRO A 7 7.47 -17.01 1.54
C PRO A 7 6.48 -16.72 0.40
N LEU A 8 6.91 -16.84 -0.85
CA LEU A 8 6.03 -16.72 -2.02
C LEU A 8 4.99 -17.83 -2.11
N ASN A 9 5.41 -19.10 -1.96
CA ASN A 9 4.49 -20.22 -1.96
C ASN A 9 3.53 -20.16 -0.77
N TYR A 10 4.03 -19.64 0.37
CA TYR A 10 3.20 -19.44 1.55
C TYR A 10 2.17 -18.32 1.31
N LEU A 11 2.55 -17.21 0.66
CA LEU A 11 1.62 -16.13 0.28
C LEU A 11 0.45 -16.66 -0.56
N GLN A 12 0.68 -17.67 -1.41
CA GLN A 12 -0.39 -18.26 -2.22
C GLN A 12 -1.49 -18.90 -1.35
N THR A 13 -1.13 -19.47 -0.20
CA THR A 13 -2.04 -20.26 0.66
C THR A 13 -2.78 -19.44 1.72
N ILE A 14 -2.37 -18.22 2.00
CA ILE A 14 -2.96 -17.39 3.07
C ILE A 14 -4.04 -16.45 2.54
N ASN A 15 -5.07 -16.21 3.35
CA ASN A 15 -6.21 -15.37 2.99
C ASN A 15 -6.12 -13.96 3.55
N SER A 16 -5.18 -13.69 4.47
CA SER A 16 -4.99 -12.36 5.01
C SER A 16 -3.53 -12.08 5.35
N ILE A 17 -3.15 -10.81 5.29
CA ILE A 17 -1.83 -10.30 5.70
C ILE A 17 -1.98 -9.00 6.47
N ILE A 18 -0.93 -8.69 7.23
CA ILE A 18 -0.76 -7.44 7.95
C ILE A 18 0.41 -6.69 7.31
N ILE A 19 0.22 -5.43 6.96
CA ILE A 19 1.27 -4.52 6.48
C ILE A 19 1.45 -3.43 7.53
N GLU A 20 2.66 -3.28 8.06
CA GLU A 20 3.00 -2.26 9.05
C GLU A 20 4.06 -1.33 8.50
N GLN A 21 3.78 -0.04 8.48
CA GLN A 21 4.80 0.98 8.23
C GLN A 21 5.74 1.03 9.43
N LYS A 22 7.04 1.13 9.20
CA LYS A 22 8.06 1.28 10.24
C LYS A 22 8.59 2.70 10.23
N LEU A 23 8.28 3.42 11.29
CA LEU A 23 8.83 4.75 11.51
C LEU A 23 10.31 4.65 11.94
N ASP A 24 11.11 5.57 11.44
CA ASP A 24 12.50 5.68 11.84
C ASP A 24 12.61 6.78 12.92
N ILE A 25 13.06 6.41 14.12
CA ILE A 25 13.20 7.35 15.26
C ILE A 25 14.08 8.56 14.88
N LEU A 26 15.05 8.36 13.97
CA LEU A 26 15.91 9.44 13.49
C LEU A 26 15.15 10.52 12.70
N GLU A 27 14.03 10.16 12.07
CA GLU A 27 13.17 11.10 11.35
C GLU A 27 12.52 12.11 12.32
N ILE A 28 12.03 11.60 13.45
CA ILE A 28 11.41 12.42 14.50
C ILE A 28 12.42 13.44 15.07
N VAL A 29 13.70 13.05 15.18
CA VAL A 29 14.75 13.90 15.78
C VAL A 29 15.36 14.82 14.74
N SER A 30 15.56 14.40 13.50
CA SER A 30 16.26 15.17 12.47
C SER A 30 15.36 16.11 11.69
N GLY A 31 14.04 15.90 11.71
CA GLY A 31 13.08 16.61 10.86
C GLY A 31 13.27 16.35 9.36
N CYS A 32 14.10 15.37 8.98
CA CYS A 32 14.30 14.95 7.59
C CYS A 32 13.49 13.67 7.32
N GLU A 33 12.64 13.70 6.31
CA GLU A 33 11.82 12.55 5.91
C GLU A 33 12.71 11.41 5.40
N ASN A 34 12.63 10.26 6.07
CA ASN A 34 13.39 9.04 5.73
C ASN A 34 12.64 8.21 4.66
N PRO A 35 13.34 7.30 3.96
CA PRO A 35 12.68 6.36 3.05
C PRO A 35 11.71 5.44 3.78
N ASN A 36 10.49 5.32 3.26
CA ASN A 36 9.48 4.46 3.85
C ASN A 36 9.87 3.00 3.88
N LYS A 37 9.50 2.34 4.97
CA LYS A 37 9.74 0.92 5.19
C LYS A 37 8.46 0.26 5.68
N TYR A 38 8.08 -0.86 5.05
CA TYR A 38 6.94 -1.65 5.46
C TYR A 38 7.39 -3.07 5.76
N HIS A 39 6.85 -3.63 6.84
CA HIS A 39 7.00 -5.03 7.16
C HIS A 39 5.66 -5.75 6.93
N ILE A 40 5.71 -6.88 6.26
CA ILE A 40 4.53 -7.66 5.89
C ILE A 40 4.55 -8.97 6.66
N TYR A 41 3.45 -9.22 7.37
CA TYR A 41 3.28 -10.38 8.24
C TYR A 41 2.03 -11.16 7.84
N THR A 42 1.95 -12.41 8.28
CA THR A 42 0.70 -13.15 8.33
C THR A 42 0.17 -13.19 9.75
N PRO A 43 -1.14 -13.01 9.98
CA PRO A 43 -1.72 -13.24 11.28
C PRO A 43 -1.58 -14.72 11.67
N SER A 44 -1.30 -14.98 12.95
CA SER A 44 -1.27 -16.32 13.50
C SER A 44 -2.45 -16.51 14.46
N PRO A 45 -3.07 -17.71 14.52
CA PRO A 45 -4.14 -18.01 15.46
C PRO A 45 -3.74 -17.82 16.93
N LYS A 46 -2.45 -17.84 17.22
CA LYS A 46 -1.88 -17.62 18.58
C LYS A 46 -1.54 -16.16 18.88
N GLY A 47 -1.93 -15.21 18.00
CA GLY A 47 -1.58 -13.79 18.15
C GLY A 47 -0.14 -13.43 17.74
N GLU A 48 0.70 -14.41 17.45
CA GLU A 48 2.06 -14.16 16.96
C GLU A 48 2.02 -13.78 15.47
N LYS A 49 2.72 -12.70 15.10
CA LYS A 49 2.87 -12.28 13.71
C LYS A 49 4.05 -13.01 13.08
N LYS A 50 3.84 -13.74 11.98
CA LYS A 50 4.94 -14.36 11.23
C LYS A 50 5.39 -13.44 10.10
N TYR A 51 6.65 -13.01 10.14
CA TYR A 51 7.27 -12.17 9.13
C TYR A 51 7.35 -12.86 7.77
N LEU A 52 6.96 -12.14 6.70
CA LEU A 52 6.98 -12.64 5.32
C LEU A 52 7.90 -11.82 4.42
N PHE A 53 7.64 -10.51 4.32
CA PHE A 53 8.32 -9.62 3.39
C PHE A 53 8.67 -8.29 4.07
N LYS A 54 9.67 -7.65 3.50
CA LYS A 54 10.01 -6.25 3.73
C LYS A 54 9.76 -5.49 2.42
N CYS A 55 9.20 -4.31 2.52
CA CYS A 55 9.13 -3.34 1.44
C CYS A 55 9.89 -2.09 1.87
N TYR A 56 10.72 -1.54 0.99
CA TYR A 56 11.47 -0.32 1.26
C TYR A 56 11.55 0.59 0.05
N GLU A 57 11.52 1.88 0.32
CA GLU A 57 11.59 2.95 -0.66
C GLU A 57 13.03 3.21 -1.10
N ILE A 58 13.20 3.46 -2.39
CA ILE A 58 14.41 3.99 -3.01
C ILE A 58 14.02 5.34 -3.63
N SER A 59 14.34 6.42 -2.95
CA SER A 59 14.06 7.77 -3.43
C SER A 59 15.17 8.72 -3.04
N ASN A 60 15.24 9.85 -3.74
CA ASN A 60 16.21 10.91 -3.43
C ASN A 60 15.71 11.73 -2.22
N CYS A 61 16.60 12.05 -1.29
CA CYS A 61 16.32 12.89 -0.12
C CYS A 61 15.65 14.23 -0.50
N CYS A 62 16.08 14.88 -1.57
CA CYS A 62 15.46 16.13 -2.03
C CYS A 62 13.99 15.96 -2.40
N TYR A 63 13.64 14.85 -3.09
CA TYR A 63 12.24 14.60 -3.42
C TYR A 63 11.38 14.35 -2.19
N ARG A 64 11.92 13.69 -1.17
CA ARG A 64 11.17 13.43 0.07
C ARG A 64 10.87 14.71 0.82
N ASN A 65 11.84 15.59 0.95
CA ASN A 65 11.70 16.81 1.76
C ASN A 65 10.97 17.96 1.04
N PHE A 66 11.00 18.01 -0.29
CA PHE A 66 10.44 19.15 -1.05
C PHE A 66 9.19 18.82 -1.86
N CYS A 67 8.87 17.53 -2.07
CA CYS A 67 7.70 17.13 -2.83
C CYS A 67 6.70 16.39 -1.93
N PRO A 68 5.41 16.75 -1.98
CA PRO A 68 4.37 15.99 -1.29
C PRO A 68 4.42 14.51 -1.69
N SER A 69 4.15 13.58 -0.76
CA SER A 69 4.24 12.14 -0.99
C SER A 69 3.35 11.66 -2.14
N ASN A 70 2.15 12.25 -2.28
CA ASN A 70 1.22 11.93 -3.36
C ASN A 70 1.73 12.36 -4.76
N SER A 71 2.63 13.35 -4.84
CA SER A 71 3.17 13.88 -6.10
C SER A 71 4.57 13.36 -6.44
N ARG A 72 5.36 12.99 -5.44
CA ARG A 72 6.77 12.61 -5.63
C ARG A 72 6.94 11.32 -6.42
N LYS A 73 8.06 11.24 -7.15
CA LYS A 73 8.55 10.00 -7.75
C LYS A 73 9.18 9.15 -6.66
N PHE A 74 8.89 7.87 -6.66
CA PHE A 74 9.58 6.87 -5.84
C PHE A 74 9.61 5.50 -6.51
N ASP A 75 10.55 4.68 -6.06
CA ASP A 75 10.65 3.28 -6.38
C ASP A 75 10.64 2.48 -5.07
N LEU A 76 9.99 1.31 -5.06
CA LEU A 76 9.91 0.42 -3.90
C LEU A 76 10.31 -0.99 -4.30
N ILE A 77 10.99 -1.68 -3.38
CA ILE A 77 11.35 -3.09 -3.55
C ILE A 77 10.68 -3.91 -2.47
N ILE A 78 9.98 -4.98 -2.88
CA ILE A 78 9.49 -6.03 -1.99
C ILE A 78 10.49 -7.18 -2.02
N GLU A 79 10.96 -7.60 -0.85
CA GLU A 79 11.93 -8.69 -0.70
C GLU A 79 11.61 -9.57 0.52
N TYR A 80 12.15 -10.78 0.55
CA TYR A 80 12.08 -11.65 1.71
C TYR A 80 13.47 -12.19 2.10
N PRO A 81 13.74 -12.43 3.41
CA PRO A 81 15.01 -12.96 3.86
C PRO A 81 15.20 -14.41 3.42
N ILE A 82 16.39 -14.75 2.96
CA ILE A 82 16.78 -16.13 2.67
C ILE A 82 17.38 -16.72 3.95
N LYS A 83 16.71 -17.74 4.54
CA LYS A 83 17.22 -18.53 5.68
C LYS A 83 17.80 -17.69 6.82
N PHE A 84 16.96 -17.05 7.63
CA PHE A 84 17.38 -16.37 8.88
C PHE A 84 18.53 -15.36 8.78
N ASP A 85 19.10 -15.14 7.61
CA ASP A 85 20.16 -14.18 7.38
C ASP A 85 19.56 -12.91 6.76
N ILE A 86 19.48 -11.85 7.58
CA ILE A 86 18.93 -10.55 7.19
C ILE A 86 19.75 -9.90 6.06
N LYS A 87 21.02 -10.33 5.87
CA LYS A 87 21.90 -9.80 4.83
C LYS A 87 21.63 -10.42 3.45
N ASN A 88 21.05 -11.60 3.38
CA ASN A 88 20.71 -12.29 2.14
C ASN A 88 19.20 -12.26 1.91
N SER A 89 18.72 -11.28 1.19
CA SER A 89 17.32 -11.16 0.79
C SER A 89 17.12 -11.46 -0.68
N LYS A 90 15.93 -11.97 -1.02
CA LYS A 90 15.53 -12.17 -2.41
C LYS A 90 14.45 -11.14 -2.78
N LYS A 91 14.77 -10.33 -3.77
CA LYS A 91 13.83 -9.38 -4.34
C LYS A 91 12.71 -10.12 -5.09
N VAL A 92 11.47 -9.68 -4.90
CA VAL A 92 10.26 -10.31 -5.44
C VAL A 92 9.55 -9.40 -6.41
N ALA A 93 9.39 -8.13 -6.03
CA ALA A 93 8.68 -7.17 -6.84
C ALA A 93 9.33 -5.79 -6.75
N PHE A 94 9.17 -5.05 -7.83
CA PHE A 94 9.57 -3.67 -7.99
C PHE A 94 8.34 -2.83 -8.33
N LEU A 95 8.12 -1.80 -7.55
CA LEU A 95 7.05 -0.83 -7.73
C LEU A 95 7.67 0.48 -8.15
N SER A 96 7.12 1.13 -9.17
CA SER A 96 7.63 2.43 -9.65
C SER A 96 6.48 3.41 -9.86
N LYS A 97 6.59 4.57 -9.25
CA LYS A 97 5.68 5.72 -9.41
C LYS A 97 6.43 6.88 -10.03
N LYS A 98 5.87 7.42 -11.10
CA LYS A 98 6.39 8.64 -11.71
C LYS A 98 5.98 9.88 -10.91
N PHE A 99 6.75 10.95 -11.07
CA PHE A 99 6.37 12.26 -10.55
C PHE A 99 5.05 12.71 -11.19
N ASN A 100 4.14 13.20 -10.36
CA ASN A 100 2.85 13.73 -10.81
C ASN A 100 2.60 15.09 -10.14
N CYS A 101 2.65 16.16 -10.91
CA CYS A 101 2.41 17.52 -10.41
C CYS A 101 0.94 17.88 -10.56
N LYS A 102 0.18 17.88 -9.48
CA LYS A 102 -1.22 18.34 -9.46
C LYS A 102 -1.36 19.87 -9.46
N LEU A 103 -0.27 20.61 -9.21
CA LEU A 103 -0.27 22.07 -8.93
C LEU A 103 -0.50 22.98 -10.15
N LEU A 104 -0.41 22.47 -11.36
CA LEU A 104 -0.38 23.33 -12.55
C LEU A 104 -1.48 23.00 -13.53
N ASN A 105 -2.69 22.64 -13.21
CA ASN A 105 -3.76 22.36 -14.21
C ASN A 105 -3.23 21.82 -15.58
N CYS A 106 -1.96 21.43 -15.56
CA CYS A 106 -1.22 20.90 -16.69
C CYS A 106 -1.64 19.45 -16.79
N CYS A 107 -2.16 19.01 -17.88
CA CYS A 107 -2.43 17.65 -18.40
C CYS A 107 -1.76 16.48 -17.63
N CYS A 108 -1.83 16.51 -16.30
CA CYS A 108 -1.15 15.55 -15.44
C CYS A 108 -1.95 14.26 -15.46
N SER A 109 -1.31 13.23 -15.97
CA SER A 109 -1.84 11.86 -15.92
C SER A 109 -2.23 11.49 -14.49
N GLU A 110 -3.27 10.71 -14.35
CA GLU A 110 -3.68 10.12 -13.08
C GLU A 110 -2.49 9.45 -12.39
N PRO A 111 -2.39 9.54 -11.04
CA PRO A 111 -1.33 8.86 -10.31
C PRO A 111 -1.33 7.37 -10.60
N GLU A 112 -0.18 6.83 -11.00
CA GLU A 112 -0.02 5.44 -11.40
C GLU A 112 1.21 4.82 -10.74
N ILE A 113 1.04 3.62 -10.15
CA ILE A 113 2.14 2.75 -9.73
C ILE A 113 2.19 1.54 -10.65
N LYS A 114 3.34 1.32 -11.29
CA LYS A 114 3.63 0.12 -12.07
C LYS A 114 4.27 -0.95 -11.21
N VAL A 115 3.81 -2.19 -11.36
CA VAL A 115 4.29 -3.33 -10.58
C VAL A 115 4.93 -4.35 -11.49
N THR A 116 6.17 -4.71 -11.18
CA THR A 116 6.97 -5.69 -11.91
C THR A 116 7.43 -6.79 -10.98
N PHE A 117 7.20 -8.04 -11.33
CA PHE A 117 7.69 -9.21 -10.62
C PHE A 117 9.12 -9.53 -11.08
N LEU A 118 10.00 -9.79 -10.10
CA LEU A 118 11.43 -10.02 -10.34
C LEU A 118 11.74 -11.51 -10.31
N LEU A 119 12.23 -12.05 -11.43
CA LEU A 119 12.71 -13.43 -11.53
C LEU A 119 14.24 -13.50 -11.37
N ASN A 120 14.73 -14.67 -10.99
CA ASN A 120 16.18 -14.88 -10.69
C ASN A 120 17.12 -14.66 -11.89
N ASN A 121 16.59 -14.65 -13.12
CA ASN A 121 17.41 -14.65 -14.35
C ASN A 121 17.38 -13.29 -15.07
N ASN A 122 17.27 -12.18 -14.37
CA ASN A 122 17.07 -10.84 -14.95
C ASN A 122 15.85 -10.74 -15.87
N GLN A 123 14.97 -11.73 -15.88
CA GLN A 123 13.69 -11.67 -16.55
C GLN A 123 12.68 -11.06 -15.59
N ASN A 124 12.20 -9.87 -15.94
CA ASN A 124 11.19 -9.18 -15.16
C ASN A 124 9.83 -9.33 -15.86
N ILE A 125 8.81 -9.66 -15.09
CA ILE A 125 7.44 -9.80 -15.60
C ILE A 125 6.64 -8.59 -15.15
N TYR A 126 6.17 -7.78 -16.09
CA TYR A 126 5.23 -6.72 -15.78
C TYR A 126 3.89 -7.33 -15.37
N LEU A 127 3.46 -7.08 -14.12
CA LEU A 127 2.21 -7.61 -13.58
C LEU A 127 1.01 -6.75 -13.94
N GLY A 128 1.21 -5.43 -13.96
CA GLY A 128 0.15 -4.48 -14.19
C GLY A 128 0.39 -3.16 -13.47
N CYS A 129 -0.65 -2.38 -13.31
CA CYS A 129 -0.57 -1.09 -12.63
C CYS A 129 -1.79 -0.82 -11.75
N ILE A 130 -1.59 0.08 -10.79
CA ILE A 130 -2.63 0.63 -9.94
C ILE A 130 -2.78 2.11 -10.32
N LYS A 131 -4.00 2.56 -10.60
CA LYS A 131 -4.32 3.96 -10.90
C LYS A 131 -5.34 4.47 -9.90
N GLU A 132 -5.11 5.68 -9.43
CA GLU A 132 -6.12 6.43 -8.71
C GLU A 132 -6.97 7.21 -9.71
N MET A 133 -8.28 7.02 -9.66
CA MET A 133 -9.23 7.81 -10.44
C MET A 133 -9.94 8.80 -9.52
N SER A 134 -9.96 10.06 -9.93
CA SER A 134 -10.80 11.08 -9.30
C SER A 134 -12.17 11.09 -9.97
N THR A 135 -13.22 11.00 -9.19
CA THR A 135 -14.61 11.04 -9.70
C THR A 135 -15.15 12.47 -9.86
N GLY A 136 -14.29 13.47 -9.89
CA GLY A 136 -14.67 14.87 -10.10
C GLY A 136 -15.20 15.55 -8.83
N LEU A 137 -16.51 15.79 -8.72
CA LEU A 137 -17.13 16.55 -7.61
C LEU A 137 -17.23 15.80 -6.27
N LYS A 138 -16.93 14.50 -6.24
CA LYS A 138 -16.93 13.70 -5.02
C LYS A 138 -15.48 13.39 -4.66
N CYS A 139 -15.11 13.65 -3.41
CA CYS A 139 -13.78 13.32 -2.86
C CYS A 139 -13.56 11.80 -2.71
N ASP A 140 -14.04 11.01 -3.68
CA ASP A 140 -14.10 9.56 -3.62
C ASP A 140 -12.90 8.93 -4.35
N PRO A 141 -11.77 8.63 -3.70
CA PRO A 141 -10.70 7.93 -4.40
C PRO A 141 -11.13 6.52 -4.75
N ILE A 142 -11.07 6.23 -6.04
CA ILE A 142 -11.22 4.87 -6.54
C ILE A 142 -9.85 4.44 -7.05
N PHE A 143 -9.34 3.33 -6.51
CA PHE A 143 -8.13 2.72 -7.03
C PHE A 143 -8.50 1.57 -7.95
N ILE A 144 -8.04 1.64 -9.19
CA ILE A 144 -8.29 0.59 -10.19
C ILE A 144 -7.00 -0.17 -10.43
N ILE A 145 -7.08 -1.48 -10.30
CA ILE A 145 -5.96 -2.41 -10.50
C ILE A 145 -6.12 -3.06 -11.87
N TYR A 146 -5.15 -2.84 -12.74
CA TYR A 146 -5.07 -3.41 -14.07
C TYR A 146 -4.02 -4.52 -14.12
N ASN A 147 -4.28 -5.56 -14.93
CA ASN A 147 -3.25 -6.54 -15.26
C ASN A 147 -2.34 -6.04 -16.39
N ASN A 148 -1.37 -6.88 -16.80
CA ASN A 148 -0.43 -6.62 -17.87
C ASN A 148 -1.08 -6.44 -19.27
N TYR A 149 -2.35 -6.82 -19.44
CA TYR A 149 -3.14 -6.64 -20.66
C TYR A 149 -4.08 -5.43 -20.58
N ASN A 150 -3.89 -4.55 -19.57
CA ASN A 150 -4.76 -3.40 -19.28
C ASN A 150 -6.24 -3.76 -18.99
N LYS A 151 -6.49 -5.01 -18.58
CA LYS A 151 -7.80 -5.44 -18.12
C LYS A 151 -7.95 -5.13 -16.63
N VAL A 152 -9.09 -4.57 -16.23
CA VAL A 152 -9.40 -4.31 -14.83
C VAL A 152 -9.55 -5.64 -14.06
N LEU A 153 -8.73 -5.82 -13.03
CA LEU A 153 -8.81 -6.97 -12.11
C LEU A 153 -9.68 -6.64 -10.91
N PHE A 154 -9.38 -5.52 -10.25
CA PHE A 154 -10.04 -5.10 -9.02
C PHE A 154 -10.29 -3.60 -9.01
N LYS A 155 -11.29 -3.19 -8.24
CA LYS A 155 -11.53 -1.81 -7.85
C LYS A 155 -11.51 -1.73 -6.33
N ILE A 156 -10.82 -0.76 -5.77
CA ILE A 156 -10.79 -0.50 -4.33
C ILE A 156 -11.46 0.84 -4.10
N MET A 157 -12.46 0.84 -3.23
CA MET A 157 -13.25 2.01 -2.90
C MET A 157 -13.30 2.19 -1.39
N ILE A 158 -13.26 3.43 -0.95
CA ILE A 158 -13.42 3.76 0.46
C ILE A 158 -14.91 3.82 0.83
N ASN A 159 -15.21 3.50 2.07
CA ASN A 159 -16.52 3.80 2.64
C ASN A 159 -16.47 5.19 3.30
N TYR A 160 -17.11 6.19 2.67
CA TYR A 160 -17.01 7.61 3.05
C TYR A 160 -17.67 7.99 4.36
N ASN A 161 -18.57 7.19 4.86
CA ASN A 161 -19.25 7.48 6.12
C ASN A 161 -18.35 7.22 7.35
N GLN A 162 -17.03 7.02 7.12
CA GLN A 162 -16.10 6.72 8.19
C GLN A 162 -15.40 7.99 8.69
N ILE A 163 -15.62 8.32 9.94
CA ILE A 163 -14.99 9.48 10.61
C ILE A 163 -13.46 9.35 10.61
N GLY A 164 -12.93 8.12 10.69
CA GLY A 164 -11.48 7.84 10.68
C GLY A 164 -10.73 8.32 9.44
N PHE A 165 -11.42 8.49 8.31
CA PHE A 165 -10.80 9.03 7.11
C PHE A 165 -10.54 10.54 7.22
N PHE A 166 -11.40 11.28 7.91
CA PHE A 166 -11.32 12.73 8.06
C PHE A 166 -10.52 13.16 9.30
N CYS A 167 -10.44 12.32 10.30
CA CYS A 167 -9.78 12.63 11.58
C CYS A 167 -8.47 11.85 11.70
N LYS A 168 -7.35 12.43 11.27
CA LYS A 168 -6.02 11.80 11.38
C LYS A 168 -5.53 11.66 12.82
N SER A 169 -5.94 12.53 13.71
CA SER A 169 -5.55 12.51 15.13
C SER A 169 -6.59 13.25 15.94
N ASN A 170 -7.16 12.59 16.93
CA ASN A 170 -7.94 13.27 17.94
C ASN A 170 -7.05 13.55 19.15
N SER A 171 -7.18 14.74 19.73
CA SER A 171 -6.66 15.11 21.06
C SER A 171 -7.09 14.13 22.17
N LEU A 172 -7.96 13.18 21.89
CA LEU A 172 -8.47 12.13 22.77
C LEU A 172 -7.86 10.74 22.51
N GLY A 173 -6.87 10.60 21.62
CA GLY A 173 -6.12 9.35 21.42
C GLY A 173 -6.89 8.19 20.76
N LYS A 174 -8.10 8.40 20.26
CA LYS A 174 -8.86 7.39 19.53
C LYS A 174 -8.83 7.69 18.02
N CYS A 175 -7.88 7.09 17.32
CA CYS A 175 -7.90 7.07 15.88
C CYS A 175 -8.92 6.02 15.42
N TYR A 176 -9.77 6.39 14.47
CA TYR A 176 -10.81 5.50 13.96
C TYR A 176 -10.22 4.59 12.87
N GLU A 177 -10.70 3.36 12.81
CA GLU A 177 -10.40 2.43 11.74
C GLU A 177 -10.96 2.96 10.40
N VAL A 178 -10.24 2.70 9.31
CA VAL A 178 -10.68 3.05 7.96
C VAL A 178 -10.75 1.78 7.12
N GLU A 179 -11.91 1.52 6.54
CA GLU A 179 -12.16 0.35 5.72
C GLU A 179 -12.27 0.73 4.24
N PHE A 180 -11.60 -0.05 3.40
CA PHE A 180 -11.71 -0.01 1.96
C PHE A 180 -12.26 -1.35 1.47
N PHE A 181 -13.19 -1.30 0.54
CA PHE A 181 -13.79 -2.50 -0.05
C PHE A 181 -13.12 -2.85 -1.38
N ILE A 182 -12.86 -4.14 -1.58
CA ILE A 182 -12.33 -4.69 -2.82
C ILE A 182 -13.48 -5.27 -3.63
N PHE A 183 -13.66 -4.78 -4.85
CA PHE A 183 -14.65 -5.27 -5.80
C PHE A 183 -13.96 -5.95 -6.98
N LYS A 184 -14.66 -6.89 -7.61
CA LYS A 184 -14.19 -7.50 -8.86
C LYS A 184 -14.20 -6.47 -9.97
N GLY A 185 -13.14 -6.45 -10.78
CA GLY A 185 -13.10 -5.63 -11.97
C GLY A 185 -14.06 -6.17 -13.02
N ASN A 186 -15.07 -5.39 -13.37
CA ASN A 186 -15.89 -5.56 -14.56
C ASN A 186 -15.91 -4.23 -15.29
N ASP A 187 -16.11 -4.26 -16.61
CA ASP A 187 -16.09 -3.05 -17.44
C ASP A 187 -17.28 -2.12 -17.14
N ASN A 188 -18.33 -2.65 -16.50
CA ASN A 188 -19.48 -1.87 -16.04
C ASN A 188 -19.29 -1.43 -14.60
N PHE A 189 -19.51 -0.14 -14.30
CA PHE A 189 -19.41 0.47 -12.97
C PHE A 189 -20.50 -0.01 -11.97
N ASN A 190 -21.10 -1.17 -12.18
CA ASN A 190 -22.01 -1.75 -11.20
C ASN A 190 -21.19 -2.18 -9.98
N ILE A 191 -21.50 -1.58 -8.85
CA ILE A 191 -20.90 -1.90 -7.56
C ILE A 191 -21.52 -3.22 -7.09
N ASP A 192 -20.86 -4.32 -7.43
CA ASP A 192 -21.20 -5.64 -6.94
C ASP A 192 -20.88 -5.76 -5.43
N LYS A 193 -21.26 -6.88 -4.84
CA LYS A 193 -20.90 -7.20 -3.46
C LYS A 193 -19.37 -7.20 -3.31
N PRO A 194 -18.78 -6.60 -2.24
CA PRO A 194 -17.35 -6.67 -1.99
C PRO A 194 -16.88 -8.12 -1.88
N ILE A 195 -15.73 -8.40 -2.47
CA ILE A 195 -15.09 -9.73 -2.46
C ILE A 195 -13.91 -9.83 -1.50
N GLY A 196 -13.50 -8.70 -0.92
CA GLY A 196 -12.43 -8.57 0.08
C GLY A 196 -12.44 -7.17 0.66
N ASN A 197 -11.58 -6.92 1.63
CA ASN A 197 -11.43 -5.60 2.24
C ASN A 197 -9.99 -5.31 2.68
N ILE A 198 -9.72 -4.04 2.92
CA ILE A 198 -8.49 -3.52 3.51
C ILE A 198 -8.91 -2.66 4.69
N ASN A 199 -8.44 -3.00 5.89
CA ASN A 199 -8.71 -2.24 7.09
C ASN A 199 -7.42 -1.56 7.56
N LYS A 200 -7.42 -0.23 7.59
CA LYS A 200 -6.40 0.55 8.29
C LYS A 200 -6.77 0.61 9.77
N TYR A 201 -5.83 0.30 10.64
CA TYR A 201 -6.00 0.43 12.08
C TYR A 201 -4.77 1.09 12.69
N TYR A 202 -4.98 1.82 13.77
CA TYR A 202 -3.90 2.46 14.51
C TYR A 202 -3.49 1.55 15.65
N GLN A 203 -2.21 1.23 15.73
CA GLN A 203 -1.65 0.58 16.91
C GLN A 203 -1.54 1.64 18.00
N GLY A 204 -2.47 1.62 18.97
CA GLY A 204 -2.61 2.65 19.99
C GLY A 204 -1.31 2.94 20.77
N LEU A 205 -1.30 4.06 21.48
CA LEU A 205 -0.23 4.70 22.27
C LEU A 205 0.61 3.82 23.22
N SER A 206 0.49 2.50 23.21
CA SER A 206 1.26 1.60 24.10
C SER A 206 2.75 1.50 23.74
N GLU A 207 3.15 1.96 22.55
CA GLU A 207 4.56 2.08 22.21
C GLU A 207 4.90 3.56 22.07
N LEU A 208 5.55 4.10 23.08
CA LEU A 208 5.94 5.49 23.31
C LEU A 208 6.76 6.17 22.19
N VAL A 209 6.87 5.57 21.01
CA VAL A 209 7.68 6.10 19.91
C VAL A 209 7.04 5.78 18.56
N GLY A 210 6.09 6.62 18.13
CA GLY A 210 5.67 6.76 16.76
C GLY A 210 4.37 6.04 16.37
N ASP A 211 3.44 6.81 15.82
CA ASP A 211 2.21 6.32 15.17
C ASP A 211 2.58 5.55 13.90
N SER A 212 2.76 4.24 14.00
CA SER A 212 2.96 3.41 12.82
C SER A 212 1.62 2.96 12.25
N ASP A 213 1.35 3.32 11.00
CA ASP A 213 0.18 2.87 10.29
C ASP A 213 0.24 1.36 10.03
N ALA A 214 -0.88 0.69 10.27
CA ALA A 214 -1.00 -0.73 10.01
C ALA A 214 -2.27 -1.04 9.22
N TYR A 215 -2.16 -1.99 8.30
CA TYR A 215 -3.21 -2.41 7.39
C TYR A 215 -3.40 -3.93 7.45
N ILE A 216 -4.64 -4.38 7.46
CA ILE A 216 -5.00 -5.78 7.24
C ILE A 216 -5.66 -5.89 5.88
N ILE A 217 -5.12 -6.76 5.01
CA ILE A 217 -5.78 -7.13 3.76
C ILE A 217 -6.43 -8.48 3.95
N ASN A 218 -7.74 -8.56 3.74
CA ASN A 218 -8.46 -9.81 3.54
C ASN A 218 -8.62 -10.02 2.04
N PHE A 219 -7.87 -10.97 1.50
CA PHE A 219 -7.82 -11.23 0.07
C PHE A 219 -9.13 -11.84 -0.45
N PRO A 220 -9.52 -11.50 -1.68
CA PRO A 220 -10.54 -12.25 -2.40
C PRO A 220 -10.19 -13.74 -2.49
N GLU A 221 -11.20 -14.60 -2.51
CA GLU A 221 -11.00 -16.03 -2.72
C GLU A 221 -10.45 -16.32 -4.13
N ASN A 222 -9.68 -17.41 -4.23
CA ASN A 222 -9.19 -17.96 -5.51
C ASN A 222 -8.33 -17.01 -6.37
N ILE A 223 -7.68 -16.00 -5.77
CA ILE A 223 -6.74 -15.14 -6.47
C ILE A 223 -5.32 -15.75 -6.44
N ASN A 224 -4.56 -15.48 -7.52
CA ASN A 224 -3.19 -15.95 -7.64
C ASN A 224 -2.20 -15.03 -6.92
N ILE A 225 -0.93 -15.47 -6.84
CA ILE A 225 0.13 -14.74 -6.14
C ILE A 225 0.41 -13.36 -6.75
N TYR A 226 0.29 -13.21 -8.06
CA TYR A 226 0.53 -11.93 -8.75
C TYR A 226 -0.56 -10.91 -8.42
N GLU A 227 -1.80 -11.36 -8.33
CA GLU A 227 -2.93 -10.55 -7.89
C GLU A 227 -2.79 -10.12 -6.44
N LYS A 228 -2.29 -11.00 -5.56
CA LYS A 228 -1.97 -10.64 -4.16
C LYS A 228 -0.88 -9.57 -4.08
N ILE A 229 0.17 -9.67 -4.90
CA ILE A 229 1.23 -8.65 -4.97
C ILE A 229 0.67 -7.31 -5.46
N LEU A 230 -0.23 -7.31 -6.44
CA LEU A 230 -0.89 -6.08 -6.89
C LEU A 230 -1.75 -5.45 -5.78
N LEU A 231 -2.49 -6.25 -5.01
CA LEU A 231 -3.27 -5.77 -3.86
C LEU A 231 -2.37 -5.24 -2.72
N ILE A 232 -1.25 -5.88 -2.43
CA ILE A 232 -0.24 -5.36 -1.49
C ILE A 232 0.28 -4.00 -1.97
N SER A 233 0.59 -3.89 -3.25
CA SER A 233 1.07 -2.65 -3.86
C SER A 233 0.03 -1.53 -3.82
N SER A 234 -1.26 -1.86 -3.90
CA SER A 234 -2.34 -0.88 -3.79
C SER A 234 -2.48 -0.30 -2.39
N VAL A 235 -2.25 -1.10 -1.34
CA VAL A 235 -2.23 -0.58 0.04
C VAL A 235 -1.12 0.43 0.22
N ILE A 236 0.07 0.14 -0.30
CA ILE A 236 1.19 1.09 -0.25
C ILE A 236 0.84 2.39 -0.99
N MET A 237 0.17 2.31 -2.15
CA MET A 237 -0.30 3.50 -2.86
C MET A 237 -1.31 4.32 -2.05
N ILE A 238 -2.26 3.64 -1.39
CA ILE A 238 -3.26 4.27 -0.52
C ILE A 238 -2.57 5.01 0.63
N ASP A 239 -1.59 4.38 1.26
CA ASP A 239 -0.83 4.96 2.35
C ASP A 239 -0.12 6.25 1.92
N TYR A 240 0.66 6.20 0.86
CA TYR A 240 1.36 7.36 0.29
C TYR A 240 0.45 8.52 -0.10
N HIS A 241 -0.77 8.24 -0.55
CA HIS A 241 -1.67 9.27 -1.08
C HIS A 241 -2.53 9.92 0.00
N TYR A 242 -2.88 9.16 1.05
CA TYR A 242 -3.90 9.60 2.00
C TYR A 242 -3.43 9.68 3.45
N PHE A 243 -2.37 8.96 3.81
CA PHE A 243 -1.98 8.85 5.21
C PHE A 243 -0.58 9.38 5.53
N GLU A 244 0.32 9.45 4.57
CA GLU A 244 1.64 10.06 4.77
C GLU A 244 1.65 11.59 4.71
N THR A 245 0.71 12.18 4.00
CA THR A 245 0.68 13.64 3.86
C THR A 245 -0.10 14.29 4.98
N ASN A 246 0.46 15.34 5.58
CA ASN A 246 -0.30 16.33 6.38
C ASN A 246 -1.25 17.19 5.51
N SER A 247 -1.26 16.98 4.19
CA SER A 247 -2.15 17.66 3.27
C SER A 247 -3.47 16.91 3.20
N PHE A 248 -4.42 17.32 4.04
CA PHE A 248 -5.83 17.07 3.77
C PHE A 248 -6.14 17.43 2.31
N CYS A 249 -7.03 16.68 1.68
CA CYS A 249 -7.80 17.21 0.57
C CYS A 249 -8.28 18.61 0.98
N GLU A 250 -7.62 19.66 0.51
CA GLU A 250 -8.28 20.94 0.39
C GLU A 250 -9.37 20.75 -0.67
N CYS A 251 -10.47 20.11 -0.25
CA CYS A 251 -11.73 20.28 -0.94
C CYS A 251 -12.06 21.76 -0.72
N ASN A 252 -11.57 22.61 -1.60
CA ASN A 252 -12.08 23.96 -1.72
C ASN A 252 -13.56 23.78 -2.07
N PHE A 253 -14.41 23.87 -1.03
CA PHE A 253 -15.83 24.13 -1.20
C PHE A 253 -15.93 25.53 -1.82
N VAL A 254 -16.10 25.58 -3.14
CA VAL A 254 -16.58 26.74 -3.87
C VAL A 254 -18.07 26.61 -4.05
#